data_95408cde122298719ac4745bc82fbeb1
#
_entry.id   95408cde122298719ac4745bc82fbeb1
#
_cell.length_a   1.000
_cell.length_b   1.000
_cell.length_c   1.000
_cell.angle_alpha   90.00
_cell.angle_beta   90.00
_cell.angle_gamma   90.00
#
_symmetry.space_group_name_H-M   'P 1'
#
loop_
_entity.id
_entity.type
_entity.pdbx_description
1 polymer ?
#
loop_
_entity_poly.entity_id
_entity_poly.type
_entity_poly.pdbx_seq_one_letter_code
_entity_poly.pdbx_strand_id
1 'polypeptide(L)'
;VTLTASSTLRHVVEAVSKALKDHGIRAVLTGGACASLHARGDYLSQDLDYIVQGRVTQAAVETALRSVGFSRHGASYQHPHSAFFVEFPVGPLAIGADDLVEPVTVRVGRTQVLSLSATDSCRDRLAAFYHWADRQSLDVAVRIAIYQRLKMPVIRAWSIRQGHEARFAEFEAAVRTGRGAARKKVGRRPK
;
A
#
# COMPACT_ATOMS: atom_id res chain seq x y z
N VAL A 1 -13.19 0.28 -16.89
CA VAL A 1 -12.03 -0.60 -17.15
C VAL A 1 -12.52 -2.03 -17.03
N THR A 2 -12.48 -2.83 -18.08
CA THR A 2 -12.78 -4.26 -18.01
C THR A 2 -11.54 -4.99 -17.50
N LEU A 3 -11.69 -5.75 -16.40
CA LEU A 3 -10.61 -6.56 -15.86
C LEU A 3 -10.54 -7.92 -16.57
N THR A 4 -9.31 -8.37 -16.79
CA THR A 4 -8.98 -9.64 -17.45
C THR A 4 -7.91 -10.39 -16.66
N ALA A 5 -7.63 -11.63 -17.00
CA ALA A 5 -6.57 -12.41 -16.36
C ALA A 5 -5.16 -11.77 -16.46
N SER A 6 -4.95 -10.88 -17.44
CA SER A 6 -3.70 -10.13 -17.61
C SER A 6 -3.72 -8.76 -16.91
N SER A 7 -4.79 -8.43 -16.17
CA SER A 7 -4.87 -7.15 -15.46
C SER A 7 -3.81 -7.08 -14.35
N THR A 8 -3.03 -6.01 -14.37
CA THR A 8 -2.02 -5.75 -13.34
C THR A 8 -2.66 -5.19 -12.07
N LEU A 9 -1.93 -5.20 -10.95
CA LEU A 9 -2.34 -4.52 -9.71
C LEU A 9 -2.83 -3.09 -9.97
N ARG A 10 -2.11 -2.33 -10.81
CA ARG A 10 -2.48 -0.94 -11.13
C ARG A 10 -3.83 -0.84 -11.84
N HIS A 11 -4.16 -1.76 -12.74
CA HIS A 11 -5.47 -1.82 -13.39
C HIS A 11 -6.58 -2.10 -12.38
N VAL A 12 -6.35 -3.02 -11.44
CA VAL A 12 -7.33 -3.35 -10.41
C VAL A 12 -7.52 -2.20 -9.43
N VAL A 13 -6.42 -1.58 -8.95
CA VAL A 13 -6.49 -0.38 -8.10
C VAL A 13 -7.27 0.74 -8.79
N GLU A 14 -7.00 0.98 -10.09
CA GLU A 14 -7.71 2.00 -10.87
C GLU A 14 -9.22 1.71 -10.94
N ALA A 15 -9.61 0.49 -11.31
CA ALA A 15 -11.01 0.09 -11.45
C ALA A 15 -11.77 0.19 -10.12
N VAL A 16 -11.20 -0.40 -9.07
CA VAL A 16 -11.82 -0.42 -7.72
C VAL A 16 -11.93 0.99 -7.14
N SER A 17 -10.83 1.77 -7.17
CA SER A 17 -10.86 3.14 -6.62
C SER A 17 -11.83 4.04 -7.37
N LYS A 18 -11.94 3.87 -8.70
CA LYS A 18 -12.92 4.60 -9.50
C LYS A 18 -14.34 4.20 -9.11
N ALA A 19 -14.64 2.90 -9.01
CA ALA A 19 -15.96 2.41 -8.63
C ALA A 19 -16.39 2.93 -7.24
N LEU A 20 -15.51 2.86 -6.25
CA LEU A 20 -15.77 3.41 -4.91
C LEU A 20 -16.08 4.91 -4.97
N LYS A 21 -15.26 5.68 -5.70
CA LYS A 21 -15.46 7.13 -5.87
C LYS A 21 -16.77 7.47 -6.57
N ASP A 22 -17.12 6.76 -7.64
CA ASP A 22 -18.34 6.98 -8.43
C ASP A 22 -19.61 6.70 -7.60
N HIS A 23 -19.51 5.85 -6.56
CA HIS A 23 -20.57 5.56 -5.60
C HIS A 23 -20.48 6.42 -4.33
N GLY A 24 -19.68 7.49 -4.32
CA GLY A 24 -19.53 8.40 -3.18
C GLY A 24 -18.81 7.80 -1.97
N ILE A 25 -18.13 6.68 -2.13
CA ILE A 25 -17.39 6.01 -1.06
C ILE A 25 -15.96 6.54 -1.03
N ARG A 26 -15.63 7.21 0.09
CA ARG A 26 -14.27 7.65 0.37
C ARG A 26 -13.51 6.51 1.03
N ALA A 27 -12.56 5.90 0.34
CA ALA A 27 -11.74 4.81 0.84
C ALA A 27 -10.26 5.06 0.54
N VAL A 28 -9.39 4.65 1.45
CA VAL A 28 -7.93 4.86 1.37
C VAL A 28 -7.25 3.53 1.14
N LEU A 29 -6.49 3.42 0.07
CA LEU A 29 -5.66 2.25 -0.22
C LEU A 29 -4.49 2.19 0.78
N THR A 30 -4.34 1.07 1.45
CA THR A 30 -3.33 0.79 2.48
C THR A 30 -2.59 -0.51 2.18
N GLY A 31 -1.90 -1.05 3.14
CA GLY A 31 -1.34 -2.39 3.10
C GLY A 31 -0.32 -2.63 1.98
N GLY A 32 -0.23 -3.89 1.58
CA GLY A 32 0.71 -4.37 0.57
C GLY A 32 0.50 -3.77 -0.81
N ALA A 33 -0.75 -3.58 -1.24
CA ALA A 33 -1.05 -2.99 -2.54
C ALA A 33 -0.60 -1.53 -2.62
N CYS A 34 -0.83 -0.73 -1.58
CA CYS A 34 -0.29 0.64 -1.50
C CYS A 34 1.24 0.64 -1.54
N ALA A 35 1.88 -0.25 -0.78
CA ALA A 35 3.33 -0.40 -0.78
C ALA A 35 3.88 -0.78 -2.17
N SER A 36 3.18 -1.64 -2.91
CA SER A 36 3.55 -2.02 -4.28
C SER A 36 3.53 -0.84 -5.27
N LEU A 37 2.67 0.16 -5.05
CA LEU A 37 2.66 1.38 -5.87
C LEU A 37 3.90 2.25 -5.63
N HIS A 38 4.45 2.24 -4.41
CA HIS A 38 5.61 3.02 -4.01
C HIS A 38 6.94 2.27 -4.19
N ALA A 39 6.95 0.96 -3.96
CA ALA A 39 8.10 0.10 -4.17
C ALA A 39 8.23 -0.26 -5.66
N ARG A 40 9.32 0.06 -6.30
CA ARG A 40 9.61 -0.44 -7.65
C ARG A 40 10.17 -1.86 -7.57
N GLY A 41 9.92 -2.66 -8.59
CA GLY A 41 10.43 -4.03 -8.72
C GLY A 41 9.34 -5.09 -8.59
N ASP A 42 9.73 -6.30 -8.20
CA ASP A 42 8.90 -7.50 -8.31
C ASP A 42 7.97 -7.74 -7.11
N TYR A 43 7.91 -6.80 -6.14
CA TYR A 43 6.97 -6.93 -5.04
C TYR A 43 5.56 -6.59 -5.53
N LEU A 44 4.67 -7.58 -5.45
CA LEU A 44 3.25 -7.45 -5.74
C LEU A 44 2.45 -8.07 -4.61
N SER A 45 1.57 -7.27 -3.99
CA SER A 45 0.51 -7.80 -3.13
C SER A 45 -0.63 -8.31 -3.99
N GLN A 46 -1.28 -9.38 -3.57
CA GLN A 46 -2.51 -9.88 -4.21
C GLN A 46 -3.76 -9.27 -3.57
N ASP A 47 -3.66 -8.83 -2.33
CA ASP A 47 -4.70 -8.18 -1.55
C ASP A 47 -4.64 -6.66 -1.68
N LEU A 48 -5.79 -6.07 -1.93
CA LEU A 48 -6.02 -4.64 -1.94
C LEU A 48 -6.81 -4.25 -0.68
N ASP A 49 -6.13 -3.67 0.30
CA ASP A 49 -6.75 -3.21 1.55
C ASP A 49 -7.24 -1.77 1.41
N TYR A 50 -8.53 -1.54 1.62
CA TYR A 50 -9.13 -0.21 1.64
C TYR A 50 -9.75 0.10 3.00
N ILE A 51 -9.29 1.16 3.64
CA ILE A 51 -9.94 1.70 4.86
C ILE A 51 -10.99 2.73 4.45
N VAL A 52 -12.26 2.40 4.70
CA VAL A 52 -13.39 3.29 4.41
C VAL A 52 -13.42 4.44 5.41
N GLN A 53 -13.61 5.65 4.90
CA GLN A 53 -13.72 6.85 5.70
C GLN A 53 -15.20 7.23 5.88
N GLY A 54 -15.62 7.40 7.14
CA GLY A 54 -16.99 7.74 7.48
C GLY A 54 -17.93 6.51 7.55
N ARG A 55 -19.24 6.78 7.56
CA ARG A 55 -20.27 5.73 7.69
C ARG A 55 -20.70 5.26 6.30
N VAL A 56 -20.31 4.05 5.95
CA VAL A 56 -20.69 3.38 4.69
C VAL A 56 -21.21 2.00 5.02
N THR A 57 -22.34 1.63 4.42
CA THR A 57 -22.89 0.28 4.61
C THR A 57 -22.15 -0.72 3.74
N GLN A 58 -22.09 -1.97 4.20
CA GLN A 58 -21.54 -3.05 3.41
C GLN A 58 -22.24 -3.20 2.05
N ALA A 59 -23.58 -3.04 2.02
CA ALA A 59 -24.36 -3.10 0.78
C ALA A 59 -23.94 -2.03 -0.25
N ALA A 60 -23.57 -0.83 0.19
CA ALA A 60 -23.04 0.22 -0.69
C ALA A 60 -21.68 -0.17 -1.28
N VAL A 61 -20.80 -0.74 -0.47
CA VAL A 61 -19.50 -1.26 -0.94
C VAL A 61 -19.71 -2.39 -1.96
N GLU A 62 -20.59 -3.34 -1.66
CA GLU A 62 -20.93 -4.44 -2.58
C GLU A 62 -21.48 -3.93 -3.92
N THR A 63 -22.34 -2.92 -3.89
CA THR A 63 -22.88 -2.30 -5.11
C THR A 63 -21.78 -1.66 -5.94
N ALA A 64 -20.90 -0.90 -5.31
CA ALA A 64 -19.76 -0.28 -5.98
C ALA A 64 -18.84 -1.33 -6.62
N LEU A 65 -18.48 -2.37 -5.89
CA LEU A 65 -17.57 -3.40 -6.38
C LEU A 65 -18.19 -4.29 -7.45
N ARG A 66 -19.49 -4.57 -7.36
CA ARG A 66 -20.24 -5.31 -8.38
C ARG A 66 -20.24 -4.58 -9.73
N SER A 67 -20.23 -3.25 -9.74
CA SER A 67 -20.15 -2.46 -10.97
C SER A 67 -18.87 -2.68 -11.79
N VAL A 68 -17.84 -3.24 -11.17
CA VAL A 68 -16.56 -3.59 -11.80
C VAL A 68 -16.25 -5.09 -11.71
N GLY A 69 -17.29 -5.92 -11.48
CA GLY A 69 -17.24 -7.37 -11.59
C GLY A 69 -16.77 -8.13 -10.34
N PHE A 70 -16.56 -7.45 -9.20
CA PHE A 70 -16.24 -8.12 -7.95
C PHE A 70 -17.50 -8.61 -7.24
N SER A 71 -17.45 -9.79 -6.67
CA SER A 71 -18.46 -10.37 -5.78
C SER A 71 -17.87 -10.73 -4.44
N ARG A 72 -18.69 -10.72 -3.40
CA ARG A 72 -18.26 -11.03 -2.05
C ARG A 72 -18.04 -12.52 -1.86
N HIS A 73 -16.90 -12.89 -1.24
CA HIS A 73 -16.54 -14.23 -0.81
C HIS A 73 -15.97 -14.16 0.62
N GLY A 74 -16.80 -14.46 1.61
CA GLY A 74 -16.42 -14.34 3.01
C GLY A 74 -16.13 -12.89 3.41
N ALA A 75 -14.91 -12.61 3.85
CA ALA A 75 -14.43 -11.29 4.24
C ALA A 75 -13.87 -10.47 3.06
N SER A 76 -13.56 -11.11 1.92
CA SER A 76 -12.97 -10.46 0.76
C SER A 76 -13.94 -10.36 -0.43
N TYR A 77 -13.56 -9.56 -1.41
CA TYR A 77 -14.24 -9.47 -2.71
C TYR A 77 -13.32 -9.98 -3.81
N GLN A 78 -13.84 -10.85 -4.67
CA GLN A 78 -13.09 -11.53 -5.71
C GLN A 78 -13.71 -11.25 -7.09
N HIS A 79 -12.87 -11.27 -8.12
CA HIS A 79 -13.27 -11.08 -9.50
C HIS A 79 -12.91 -12.35 -10.31
N PRO A 80 -13.83 -12.91 -11.17
CA PRO A 80 -13.59 -14.19 -11.83
C PRO A 80 -12.38 -14.21 -12.76
N HIS A 81 -11.95 -13.05 -13.24
CA HIS A 81 -10.81 -12.92 -14.15
C HIS A 81 -9.63 -12.18 -13.54
N SER A 82 -9.52 -12.07 -12.20
CA SER A 82 -8.40 -11.39 -11.54
C SER A 82 -7.84 -12.26 -10.42
N ALA A 83 -6.52 -12.33 -10.33
CA ALA A 83 -5.85 -12.96 -9.19
C ALA A 83 -5.84 -12.07 -7.94
N PHE A 84 -6.25 -10.81 -8.07
CA PHE A 84 -6.29 -9.85 -6.97
C PHE A 84 -7.67 -9.87 -6.30
N PHE A 85 -7.68 -9.70 -4.99
CA PHE A 85 -8.90 -9.58 -4.20
C PHE A 85 -8.88 -8.30 -3.37
N VAL A 86 -10.05 -7.85 -2.95
CA VAL A 86 -10.24 -6.58 -2.25
C VAL A 86 -10.78 -6.84 -0.86
N GLU A 87 -10.20 -6.19 0.14
CA GLU A 87 -10.61 -6.26 1.52
C GLU A 87 -10.88 -4.86 2.10
N PHE A 88 -11.76 -4.82 3.08
CA PHE A 88 -12.10 -3.60 3.81
C PHE A 88 -11.89 -3.85 5.31
N PRO A 89 -10.62 -3.80 5.79
CA PRO A 89 -10.35 -3.91 7.20
C PRO A 89 -11.13 -2.86 8.00
N VAL A 90 -11.72 -3.30 9.11
CA VAL A 90 -12.46 -2.42 10.02
C VAL A 90 -11.49 -1.69 10.92
N GLY A 91 -11.67 -0.39 11.06
CA GLY A 91 -10.86 0.43 11.97
C GLY A 91 -10.57 1.81 11.41
N PRO A 92 -9.96 2.66 12.23
CA PRO A 92 -9.49 3.97 11.78
C PRO A 92 -8.29 3.80 10.82
N LEU A 93 -8.00 4.85 10.04
CA LEU A 93 -6.77 4.91 9.26
C LEU A 93 -5.61 5.16 10.24
N ALA A 94 -4.98 4.08 10.69
CA ALA A 94 -3.94 4.10 11.71
C ALA A 94 -2.68 3.37 11.28
N ILE A 95 -1.53 3.72 11.86
CA ILE A 95 -0.26 3.00 11.68
C ILE A 95 0.39 2.82 13.05
N GLY A 96 0.41 1.59 13.55
CA GLY A 96 0.78 1.32 14.94
C GLY A 96 -0.18 2.03 15.90
N ALA A 97 0.35 2.82 16.84
CA ALA A 97 -0.44 3.61 17.78
C ALA A 97 -0.83 5.01 17.25
N ASP A 98 -0.43 5.38 16.02
CA ASP A 98 -0.77 6.67 15.42
C ASP A 98 -2.07 6.54 14.61
N ASP A 99 -3.14 7.16 15.07
CA ASP A 99 -4.46 7.23 14.42
C ASP A 99 -4.65 8.48 13.54
N LEU A 100 -3.72 9.42 13.63
CA LEU A 100 -3.73 10.66 12.82
C LEU A 100 -2.89 10.46 11.54
N VAL A 101 -3.41 9.67 10.61
CA VAL A 101 -2.80 9.47 9.30
C VAL A 101 -3.64 10.17 8.24
N GLU A 102 -3.05 11.16 7.58
CA GLU A 102 -3.73 11.87 6.49
C GLU A 102 -3.44 11.20 5.15
N PRO A 103 -4.47 10.76 4.42
CA PRO A 103 -4.28 10.16 3.11
C PRO A 103 -3.86 11.22 2.09
N VAL A 104 -3.05 10.79 1.13
CA VAL A 104 -2.68 11.60 -0.04
C VAL A 104 -3.41 11.12 -1.28
N THR A 105 -3.54 12.00 -2.27
CA THR A 105 -4.05 11.64 -3.58
C THR A 105 -2.89 11.30 -4.50
N VAL A 106 -2.88 10.08 -5.04
CA VAL A 106 -1.93 9.63 -6.05
C VAL A 106 -2.65 9.33 -7.37
N ARG A 107 -1.93 9.46 -8.49
CA ARG A 107 -2.48 9.12 -9.81
C ARG A 107 -2.14 7.68 -10.17
N VAL A 108 -3.16 6.86 -10.41
CA VAL A 108 -3.02 5.49 -10.90
C VAL A 108 -3.84 5.39 -12.20
N GLY A 109 -3.15 5.21 -13.32
CA GLY A 109 -3.80 5.32 -14.62
C GLY A 109 -4.44 6.68 -14.84
N ARG A 110 -5.75 6.71 -15.07
CA ARG A 110 -6.56 7.93 -15.23
C ARG A 110 -7.26 8.37 -13.95
N THR A 111 -7.18 7.58 -12.88
CA THR A 111 -7.93 7.77 -11.64
C THR A 111 -7.06 8.42 -10.55
N GLN A 112 -7.67 9.32 -9.81
CA GLN A 112 -7.12 9.83 -8.55
C GLN A 112 -7.51 8.88 -7.42
N VAL A 113 -6.52 8.30 -6.76
CA VAL A 113 -6.67 7.31 -5.70
C VAL A 113 -6.21 7.91 -4.38
N LEU A 114 -7.03 7.79 -3.33
CA LEU A 114 -6.61 8.09 -1.97
C LEU A 114 -5.76 6.92 -1.47
N SER A 115 -4.58 7.21 -0.95
CA SER A 115 -3.66 6.19 -0.43
C SER A 115 -2.82 6.74 0.71
N LEU A 116 -2.09 5.87 1.39
CA LEU A 116 -1.01 6.30 2.26
C LEU A 116 0.06 7.03 1.45
N SER A 117 0.69 8.05 2.05
CA SER A 117 1.90 8.64 1.49
C SER A 117 3.03 7.60 1.43
N ALA A 118 4.06 7.84 0.62
CA ALA A 118 5.23 6.95 0.61
C ALA A 118 5.88 6.82 2.01
N THR A 119 5.88 7.90 2.80
CA THR A 119 6.38 7.88 4.18
C THR A 119 5.50 6.99 5.07
N ASP A 120 4.18 7.13 4.97
CA ASP A 120 3.25 6.36 5.79
C ASP A 120 3.13 4.91 5.33
N SER A 121 3.21 4.65 4.03
CA SER A 121 3.31 3.29 3.50
C SER A 121 4.60 2.58 3.97
N CYS A 122 5.73 3.31 4.08
CA CYS A 122 6.94 2.78 4.69
C CYS A 122 6.74 2.46 6.19
N ARG A 123 6.08 3.35 6.95
CA ARG A 123 5.75 3.12 8.38
C ARG A 123 4.83 1.91 8.55
N ASP A 124 3.84 1.77 7.68
CA ASP A 124 2.91 0.64 7.67
C ASP A 124 3.65 -0.70 7.50
N ARG A 125 4.58 -0.78 6.56
CA ARG A 125 5.44 -1.98 6.38
C ARG A 125 6.39 -2.19 7.56
N LEU A 126 6.95 -1.13 8.12
CA LEU A 126 7.77 -1.23 9.34
C LEU A 126 6.95 -1.68 10.54
N ALA A 127 5.68 -1.29 10.67
CA ALA A 127 4.79 -1.81 11.72
C ALA A 127 4.65 -3.33 11.64
N ALA A 128 4.43 -3.88 10.44
CA ALA A 128 4.39 -5.33 10.23
C ALA A 128 5.72 -6.00 10.62
N PHE A 129 6.85 -5.42 10.24
CA PHE A 129 8.16 -5.90 10.66
C PHE A 129 8.36 -5.81 12.19
N TYR A 130 7.91 -4.74 12.82
CA TYR A 130 8.09 -4.51 14.24
C TYR A 130 7.27 -5.48 15.12
N HIS A 131 6.01 -5.70 14.75
CA HIS A 131 5.09 -6.48 15.58
C HIS A 131 5.11 -7.98 15.28
N TRP A 132 5.34 -8.36 14.01
CA TRP A 132 5.29 -9.76 13.58
C TRP A 132 6.61 -10.30 13.05
N ALA A 133 7.72 -9.54 13.17
CA ALA A 133 9.02 -9.91 12.63
C ALA A 133 8.98 -10.24 11.12
N ASP A 134 8.04 -9.62 10.38
CA ASP A 134 7.85 -9.86 8.96
C ASP A 134 9.01 -9.27 8.15
N ARG A 135 9.94 -10.15 7.76
CA ARG A 135 11.14 -9.78 6.98
C ARG A 135 10.78 -9.28 5.59
N GLN A 136 9.72 -9.80 4.98
CA GLN A 136 9.27 -9.35 3.67
C GLN A 136 8.79 -7.89 3.75
N SER A 137 8.07 -7.53 4.79
CA SER A 137 7.67 -6.14 5.02
C SER A 137 8.85 -5.20 5.24
N LEU A 138 9.93 -5.65 5.91
CA LEU A 138 11.18 -4.89 5.98
C LEU A 138 11.77 -4.64 4.59
N ASP A 139 11.88 -5.69 3.76
CA ASP A 139 12.42 -5.57 2.41
C ASP A 139 11.61 -4.59 1.55
N VAL A 140 10.27 -4.60 1.69
CA VAL A 140 9.38 -3.67 1.01
C VAL A 140 9.59 -2.24 1.52
N ALA A 141 9.69 -2.02 2.83
CA ALA A 141 10.00 -0.71 3.40
C ALA A 141 11.33 -0.15 2.89
N VAL A 142 12.36 -1.00 2.79
CA VAL A 142 13.67 -0.64 2.22
C VAL A 142 13.53 -0.24 0.75
N ARG A 143 12.78 -1.00 -0.05
CA ARG A 143 12.52 -0.65 -1.47
C ARG A 143 11.82 0.69 -1.59
N ILE A 144 10.78 0.95 -0.79
CA ILE A 144 10.13 2.26 -0.77
C ILE A 144 11.15 3.37 -0.48
N ALA A 145 12.01 3.18 0.53
CA ALA A 145 13.02 4.16 0.91
C ALA A 145 14.12 4.38 -0.15
N ILE A 146 14.40 3.40 -0.99
CA ILE A 146 15.36 3.53 -2.10
C ILE A 146 14.76 4.36 -3.25
N TYR A 147 13.48 4.14 -3.57
CA TYR A 147 12.85 4.70 -4.77
C TYR A 147 12.00 5.95 -4.51
N GLN A 148 11.67 6.24 -3.26
CA GLN A 148 10.86 7.39 -2.87
C GLN A 148 11.63 8.36 -1.97
N ARG A 149 11.23 9.62 -2.01
CA ARG A 149 11.74 10.63 -1.07
C ARG A 149 10.90 10.59 0.20
N LEU A 150 11.44 9.96 1.25
CA LEU A 150 10.76 9.80 2.53
C LEU A 150 11.14 10.90 3.53
N LYS A 151 10.23 11.22 4.43
CA LYS A 151 10.47 12.05 5.60
C LYS A 151 11.12 11.20 6.72
N MET A 152 12.40 10.81 6.56
CA MET A 152 13.11 9.93 7.49
C MET A 152 13.05 10.38 8.96
N PRO A 153 13.15 11.67 9.31
CA PRO A 153 12.99 12.11 10.70
C PRO A 153 11.63 11.73 11.30
N VAL A 154 10.54 11.78 10.50
CA VAL A 154 9.19 11.37 10.93
C VAL A 154 9.16 9.87 11.23
N ILE A 155 9.73 9.03 10.33
CA ILE A 155 9.79 7.59 10.52
C ILE A 155 10.60 7.25 11.78
N ARG A 156 11.77 7.87 11.96
CA ARG A 156 12.63 7.66 13.15
C ARG A 156 11.89 8.01 14.43
N ALA A 157 11.32 9.21 14.53
CA ALA A 157 10.61 9.66 15.73
C ALA A 157 9.43 8.73 16.06
N TRP A 158 8.67 8.29 15.05
CA TRP A 158 7.59 7.32 15.21
C TRP A 158 8.12 5.97 15.70
N SER A 159 9.19 5.42 15.11
CA SER A 159 9.77 4.13 15.48
C SER A 159 10.25 4.13 16.95
N ILE A 160 10.85 5.24 17.41
CA ILE A 160 11.26 5.41 18.80
C ILE A 160 10.04 5.43 19.73
N ARG A 161 8.99 6.18 19.40
CA ARG A 161 7.74 6.20 20.18
C ARG A 161 7.06 4.84 20.26
N GLN A 162 7.21 4.00 19.22
CA GLN A 162 6.72 2.62 19.21
C GLN A 162 7.63 1.65 19.97
N GLY A 163 8.76 2.08 20.53
CA GLY A 163 9.72 1.23 21.26
C GLY A 163 10.59 0.35 20.35
N HIS A 164 10.76 0.71 19.07
CA HIS A 164 11.45 -0.12 18.08
C HIS A 164 12.72 0.52 17.50
N GLU A 165 13.49 1.24 18.32
CA GLU A 165 14.71 1.94 17.88
C GLU A 165 15.75 0.98 17.25
N ALA A 166 15.99 -0.19 17.86
CA ALA A 166 16.94 -1.18 17.34
C ALA A 166 16.52 -1.72 15.98
N ARG A 167 15.22 -2.02 15.79
CA ARG A 167 14.69 -2.48 14.49
C ARG A 167 14.70 -1.37 13.44
N PHE A 168 14.54 -0.12 13.86
CA PHE A 168 14.69 1.02 12.96
C PHE A 168 16.15 1.19 12.50
N ALA A 169 17.14 0.97 13.38
CA ALA A 169 18.56 1.00 12.99
C ALA A 169 18.88 -0.10 11.96
N GLU A 170 18.26 -1.28 12.08
CA GLU A 170 18.36 -2.35 11.08
C GLU A 170 17.81 -1.89 9.71
N PHE A 171 16.63 -1.28 9.70
CA PHE A 171 16.05 -0.71 8.48
C PHE A 171 16.98 0.34 7.85
N GLU A 172 17.54 1.28 8.63
CA GLU A 172 18.47 2.29 8.11
C GLU A 172 19.73 1.67 7.49
N ALA A 173 20.27 0.63 8.13
CA ALA A 173 21.43 -0.10 7.62
C ALA A 173 21.12 -0.77 6.27
N ALA A 174 19.97 -1.44 6.17
CA ALA A 174 19.49 -2.07 4.94
C ALA A 174 19.28 -1.04 3.81
N VAL A 175 18.72 0.13 4.10
CA VAL A 175 18.55 1.22 3.12
C VAL A 175 19.90 1.73 2.61
N ARG A 176 20.90 1.92 3.48
CA ARG A 176 22.25 2.34 3.06
C ARG A 176 22.88 1.34 2.10
N THR A 177 22.80 0.05 2.43
CA THR A 177 23.32 -1.03 1.59
C THR A 177 22.62 -1.09 0.23
N GLY A 178 21.27 -1.02 0.23
CA GLY A 178 20.45 -1.07 -0.98
C GLY A 178 20.71 0.11 -1.93
N ARG A 179 20.87 1.33 -1.39
CA ARG A 179 21.23 2.52 -2.19
C ARG A 179 22.61 2.39 -2.83
N GLY A 180 23.58 1.80 -2.13
CA GLY A 180 24.90 1.52 -2.67
C GLY A 180 24.84 0.56 -3.86
N ALA A 181 24.09 -0.51 -3.75
CA ALA A 181 23.88 -1.49 -4.82
C ALA A 181 23.14 -0.88 -6.04
N ALA A 182 22.11 -0.06 -5.80
CA ALA A 182 21.36 0.59 -6.87
C ALA A 182 22.23 1.57 -7.69
N ARG A 183 23.10 2.35 -7.03
CA ARG A 183 24.06 3.25 -7.70
C ARG A 183 25.04 2.49 -8.58
N LYS A 184 25.55 1.34 -8.13
CA LYS A 184 26.49 0.50 -8.92
C LYS A 184 25.85 -0.08 -10.18
N LYS A 185 24.56 -0.44 -10.13
CA LYS A 185 23.82 -0.94 -11.31
C LYS A 185 23.60 0.14 -12.38
N VAL A 186 23.35 1.38 -11.99
CA VAL A 186 23.18 2.51 -12.92
C VAL A 186 24.50 2.88 -13.62
N GLY A 187 25.64 2.83 -12.91
CA GLY A 187 26.96 3.13 -13.45
C GLY A 187 27.56 2.05 -14.38
N ARG A 188 26.92 0.86 -14.47
CA ARG A 188 27.36 -0.26 -15.31
C ARG A 188 26.55 -0.46 -16.60
N ARG A 189 25.67 0.48 -16.99
CA ARG A 189 25.04 0.40 -18.33
C ARG A 189 26.10 0.66 -19.38
N PRO A 190 26.40 -0.29 -20.27
CA PRO A 190 27.32 -0.09 -21.38
C PRO A 190 26.74 1.02 -22.27
N LYS A 191 27.67 1.85 -22.79
CA LYS A 191 27.39 2.85 -23.83
C LYS A 191 26.95 2.17 -25.11
#